data_af7f767c5b0694d9b0c131c4d1e167c0
#
_entry.id   af7f767c5b0694d9b0c131c4d1e167c0
#
_cell.length_a   1.000
_cell.length_b   1.000
_cell.length_c   1.000
_cell.angle_alpha   90.00
_cell.angle_beta   90.00
_cell.angle_gamma   90.00
#
_symmetry.space_group_name_H-M   'P 1'
#
loop_
_entity.id
_entity.type
_entity.pdbx_description
1 polymer ?
#
loop_
_entity_poly.entity_id
_entity_poly.type
_entity_poly.pdbx_seq_one_letter_code
_entity_poly.pdbx_strand_id
1 'polypeptide(L)'
;DFNGNKTIIFQFTKGDIFGEVLYPTNTNNELFVEAKENCEILSFIYDNIMKECNSKCKFHKELEKNLPILIMNNTIKLNTRIELLTKKNIRDKLLTYFNLLSTRKLSKTFSLPFSLTDLADYLSVDRSAMMRELSHLKEEGFIEKKGNTFTILSS
;
A
#
# COMPACT_ATOMS: atom_id res chain seq x y z
N ASP A 1 -14.30 4.03 9.96
CA ASP A 1 -14.46 4.14 11.42
C ASP A 1 -15.93 4.40 11.76
N PHE A 2 -16.27 4.42 13.06
CA PHE A 2 -17.63 4.67 13.57
C PHE A 2 -18.24 6.02 13.10
N ASN A 3 -17.44 6.94 12.62
CA ASN A 3 -17.89 8.24 12.11
C ASN A 3 -18.06 8.25 10.58
N GLY A 4 -17.94 7.09 9.93
CA GLY A 4 -18.03 6.94 8.48
C GLY A 4 -16.79 7.41 7.71
N ASN A 5 -15.69 7.75 8.40
CA ASN A 5 -14.45 8.12 7.73
C ASN A 5 -13.76 6.88 7.16
N LYS A 6 -13.34 6.96 5.91
CA LYS A 6 -12.54 5.93 5.26
C LYS A 6 -11.06 6.17 5.52
N THR A 7 -10.32 5.10 5.81
CA THR A 7 -8.86 5.13 5.89
C THR A 7 -8.28 4.08 4.96
N ILE A 8 -7.38 4.49 4.09
CA ILE A 8 -6.69 3.56 3.20
C ILE A 8 -5.58 2.87 4.00
N ILE A 9 -5.73 1.57 4.22
CA ILE A 9 -4.73 0.75 4.91
C ILE A 9 -3.69 0.24 3.93
N PHE A 10 -4.16 -0.32 2.80
CA PHE A 10 -3.33 -0.91 1.76
C PHE A 10 -3.74 -0.47 0.38
N GLN A 11 -2.76 -0.54 -0.53
CA GLN A 11 -2.98 -0.59 -1.95
C GLN A 11 -2.43 -1.91 -2.48
N PHE A 12 -3.25 -2.61 -3.24
CA PHE A 12 -2.90 -3.84 -3.91
C PHE A 12 -2.73 -3.61 -5.40
N THR A 13 -1.77 -4.32 -5.99
CA THR A 13 -1.46 -4.28 -7.42
C THR A 13 -1.38 -5.71 -7.96
N LYS A 14 -1.18 -5.84 -9.26
CA LYS A 14 -1.04 -7.17 -9.89
C LYS A 14 -0.01 -8.04 -9.18
N GLY A 15 -0.44 -9.22 -8.77
CA GLY A 15 0.38 -10.21 -8.05
C GLY A 15 0.36 -10.08 -6.53
N ASP A 16 -0.33 -9.09 -5.98
CA ASP A 16 -0.54 -9.00 -4.53
C ASP A 16 -1.66 -9.97 -4.08
N ILE A 17 -1.60 -10.35 -2.81
CA ILE A 17 -2.64 -11.14 -2.14
C ILE A 17 -3.35 -10.27 -1.10
N PHE A 18 -4.63 -10.52 -0.89
CA PHE A 18 -5.41 -9.92 0.20
C PHE A 18 -6.44 -10.90 0.74
N GLY A 19 -6.94 -10.63 1.95
CA GLY A 19 -7.94 -11.47 2.62
C GLY A 19 -7.33 -12.50 3.58
N GLU A 20 -6.01 -12.63 3.64
CA GLU A 20 -5.31 -13.53 4.57
C GLU A 20 -5.59 -13.22 6.05
N VAL A 21 -5.90 -11.97 6.36
CA VAL A 21 -6.23 -11.52 7.72
C VAL A 21 -7.59 -12.04 8.21
N LEU A 22 -8.43 -12.55 7.30
CA LEU A 22 -9.74 -13.09 7.61
C LEU A 22 -9.68 -14.60 7.96
N TYR A 23 -8.53 -15.23 7.78
CA TYR A 23 -8.33 -16.64 8.08
C TYR A 23 -7.41 -16.81 9.31
N PRO A 24 -7.71 -17.68 10.24
CA PRO A 24 -8.89 -18.56 10.39
C PRO A 24 -10.04 -17.91 11.19
N THR A 25 -9.98 -16.61 11.43
CA THR A 25 -10.89 -15.92 12.35
C THR A 25 -12.14 -15.42 11.63
N ASN A 26 -13.32 -15.84 12.09
CA ASN A 26 -14.61 -15.22 11.74
C ASN A 26 -14.81 -13.89 12.47
N THR A 27 -13.81 -13.02 12.49
CA THR A 27 -13.96 -11.69 13.08
C THR A 27 -14.76 -10.82 12.11
N ASN A 28 -15.77 -10.12 12.63
CA ASN A 28 -16.46 -9.05 11.90
C ASN A 28 -15.47 -7.91 11.69
N ASN A 29 -14.67 -8.00 10.63
CA ASN A 29 -13.76 -6.95 10.26
C ASN A 29 -14.49 -5.96 9.34
N GLU A 30 -14.45 -4.70 9.70
CA GLU A 30 -14.95 -3.59 8.88
C GLU A 30 -13.95 -3.22 7.74
N LEU A 31 -13.29 -4.25 7.18
CA LEU A 31 -12.35 -4.07 6.09
C LEU A 31 -13.04 -4.29 4.75
N PHE A 32 -12.85 -3.35 3.85
CA PHE A 32 -13.37 -3.39 2.50
C PHE A 32 -12.22 -3.35 1.50
N VAL A 33 -12.36 -4.07 0.41
CA VAL A 33 -11.47 -3.94 -0.75
C VAL A 33 -12.25 -3.29 -1.87
N GLU A 34 -11.78 -2.13 -2.33
CA GLU A 34 -12.42 -1.34 -3.37
C GLU A 34 -11.57 -1.37 -4.64
N ALA A 35 -12.15 -1.81 -5.77
CA ALA A 35 -11.50 -1.74 -7.06
C ALA A 35 -11.50 -0.29 -7.57
N LYS A 36 -10.32 0.27 -7.85
CA LYS A 36 -10.17 1.63 -8.42
C LYS A 36 -10.21 1.64 -9.95
N GLU A 37 -10.04 0.48 -10.57
CA GLU A 37 -10.09 0.25 -12.01
C GLU A 37 -10.58 -1.17 -12.29
N ASN A 38 -10.71 -1.56 -13.54
CA ASN A 38 -11.09 -2.93 -13.91
C ASN A 38 -10.01 -3.91 -13.44
N CYS A 39 -10.42 -4.88 -12.61
CA CYS A 39 -9.53 -5.87 -11.99
C CYS A 39 -9.97 -7.29 -12.31
N GLU A 40 -9.00 -8.18 -12.45
CA GLU A 40 -9.22 -9.62 -12.40
C GLU A 40 -8.75 -10.14 -11.05
N ILE A 41 -9.60 -10.89 -10.34
CA ILE A 41 -9.33 -11.43 -9.02
C ILE A 41 -9.43 -12.95 -9.08
N LEU A 42 -8.37 -13.63 -8.65
CA LEU A 42 -8.37 -15.06 -8.42
C LEU A 42 -8.67 -15.31 -6.94
N SER A 43 -9.80 -15.98 -6.68
CA SER A 43 -10.20 -16.37 -5.32
C SER A 43 -9.90 -17.85 -5.09
N PHE A 44 -9.38 -18.18 -3.91
CA PHE A 44 -9.14 -19.56 -3.51
C PHE A 44 -9.36 -19.76 -2.01
N ILE A 45 -9.68 -20.98 -1.65
CA ILE A 45 -9.87 -21.40 -0.25
C ILE A 45 -8.53 -21.94 0.24
N TYR A 46 -8.01 -21.36 1.34
CA TYR A 46 -6.71 -21.72 1.91
C TYR A 46 -6.59 -23.21 2.19
N ASP A 47 -7.59 -23.84 2.80
CA ASP A 47 -7.59 -25.28 3.10
C ASP A 47 -7.45 -26.17 1.86
N ASN A 48 -7.93 -25.70 0.71
CA ASN A 48 -7.80 -26.44 -0.55
C ASN A 48 -6.37 -26.39 -1.11
N ILE A 49 -5.63 -25.32 -0.80
CA ILE A 49 -4.21 -25.21 -1.17
C ILE A 49 -3.36 -26.11 -0.29
N MET A 50 -3.69 -26.17 1.01
CA MET A 50 -2.90 -26.93 2.00
C MET A 50 -3.19 -28.44 1.98
N LYS A 51 -4.22 -28.90 1.26
CA LYS A 51 -4.49 -30.34 1.09
C LYS A 51 -3.46 -30.95 0.15
N GLU A 52 -2.88 -32.08 0.58
CA GLU A 52 -1.93 -32.82 -0.26
C GLU A 52 -2.54 -33.18 -1.62
N CYS A 53 -1.84 -32.85 -2.67
CA CYS A 53 -2.19 -33.25 -4.02
C CYS A 53 -1.67 -34.67 -4.28
N ASN A 54 -2.56 -35.64 -4.51
CA ASN A 54 -2.23 -37.05 -4.76
C ASN A 54 -1.28 -37.26 -5.95
N SER A 55 -1.11 -36.29 -6.83
CA SER A 55 -0.33 -36.38 -8.06
C SER A 55 1.07 -35.80 -7.99
N LYS A 56 1.60 -35.41 -6.80
CA LYS A 56 2.90 -34.72 -6.66
C LYS A 56 3.06 -33.54 -7.64
N CYS A 57 2.01 -32.76 -7.80
CA CYS A 57 1.91 -31.68 -8.76
C CYS A 57 2.98 -30.61 -8.48
N LYS A 58 3.82 -30.31 -9.48
CA LYS A 58 4.87 -29.29 -9.38
C LYS A 58 4.28 -27.91 -9.06
N PHE A 59 3.15 -27.57 -9.67
CA PHE A 59 2.49 -26.27 -9.47
C PHE A 59 1.96 -26.12 -8.04
N HIS A 60 1.46 -27.19 -7.43
CA HIS A 60 0.99 -27.16 -6.05
C HIS A 60 2.15 -26.86 -5.09
N LYS A 61 3.30 -27.52 -5.25
CA LYS A 61 4.49 -27.24 -4.45
C LYS A 61 5.02 -25.81 -4.61
N GLU A 62 4.96 -25.27 -5.82
CA GLU A 62 5.34 -23.88 -6.08
C GLU A 62 4.36 -22.91 -5.38
N LEU A 63 3.07 -23.19 -5.39
CA LEU A 63 2.05 -22.40 -4.71
C LEU A 63 2.26 -22.43 -3.20
N GLU A 64 2.44 -23.60 -2.59
CA GLU A 64 2.74 -23.76 -1.16
C GLU A 64 3.99 -22.97 -0.74
N LYS A 65 5.03 -22.98 -1.57
CA LYS A 65 6.26 -22.24 -1.33
C LYS A 65 6.08 -20.73 -1.44
N ASN A 66 5.31 -20.28 -2.42
CA ASN A 66 5.18 -18.85 -2.74
C ASN A 66 4.16 -18.15 -1.86
N LEU A 67 3.13 -18.84 -1.39
CA LEU A 67 2.08 -18.26 -0.56
C LEU A 67 2.61 -17.60 0.73
N PRO A 68 3.48 -18.25 1.53
CA PRO A 68 4.09 -17.60 2.69
C PRO A 68 4.89 -16.36 2.33
N ILE A 69 5.57 -16.34 1.18
CA ILE A 69 6.35 -15.19 0.71
C ILE A 69 5.43 -14.01 0.42
N LEU A 70 4.27 -14.25 -0.20
CA LEU A 70 3.27 -13.20 -0.46
C LEU A 70 2.72 -12.64 0.86
N ILE A 71 2.43 -13.48 1.84
CA ILE A 71 1.98 -13.05 3.17
C ILE A 71 3.07 -12.25 3.90
N MET A 72 4.32 -12.70 3.85
CA MET A 72 5.45 -11.93 4.42
C MET A 72 5.61 -10.56 3.77
N ASN A 73 5.40 -10.45 2.46
CA ASN A 73 5.44 -9.17 1.76
C ASN A 73 4.37 -8.20 2.29
N ASN A 74 3.18 -8.69 2.63
CA ASN A 74 2.15 -7.86 3.27
C ASN A 74 2.59 -7.39 4.67
N THR A 75 3.27 -8.24 5.44
CA THR A 75 3.85 -7.84 6.74
C THR A 75 4.88 -6.72 6.58
N ILE A 76 5.74 -6.79 5.57
CA ILE A 76 6.71 -5.73 5.27
C ILE A 76 5.99 -4.42 4.90
N LYS A 77 4.92 -4.50 4.09
CA LYS A 77 4.10 -3.33 3.76
C LYS A 77 3.46 -2.72 5.00
N LEU A 78 2.97 -3.56 5.94
CA LEU A 78 2.41 -3.11 7.23
C LEU A 78 3.46 -2.38 8.08
N ASN A 79 4.65 -2.94 8.24
CA ASN A 79 5.73 -2.31 8.99
C ASN A 79 6.10 -0.94 8.41
N THR A 80 6.24 -0.87 7.08
CA THR A 80 6.46 0.40 6.38
C THR A 80 5.34 1.40 6.64
N ARG A 81 4.08 0.92 6.68
CA ARG A 81 2.92 1.74 6.98
C ARG A 81 2.96 2.30 8.40
N ILE A 82 3.29 1.46 9.37
CA ILE A 82 3.44 1.87 10.77
C ILE A 82 4.54 2.93 10.89
N GLU A 83 5.72 2.69 10.30
CA GLU A 83 6.81 3.66 10.28
C GLU A 83 6.37 5.02 9.74
N LEU A 84 5.62 5.02 8.62
CA LEU A 84 5.11 6.23 8.01
C LEU A 84 4.13 6.98 8.93
N LEU A 85 3.19 6.26 9.55
CA LEU A 85 2.17 6.85 10.42
C LEU A 85 2.73 7.38 11.74
N THR A 86 3.83 6.82 12.22
CA THR A 86 4.52 7.26 13.45
C THR A 86 5.30 8.56 13.29
N LYS A 87 5.52 9.05 12.06
CA LYS A 87 6.14 10.36 11.85
C LYS A 87 5.27 11.46 12.45
N LYS A 88 5.91 12.42 13.15
CA LYS A 88 5.22 13.41 13.98
C LYS A 88 4.47 14.48 13.17
N ASN A 89 5.01 14.89 12.04
CA ASN A 89 4.48 15.98 11.24
C ASN A 89 4.20 15.55 9.79
N ILE A 90 3.43 16.37 9.08
CA ILE A 90 3.03 16.09 7.69
C ILE A 90 4.24 16.06 6.76
N ARG A 91 5.20 16.95 6.97
CA ARG A 91 6.45 17.03 6.19
C ARG A 91 7.19 15.71 6.21
N ASP A 92 7.46 15.18 7.39
CA ASP A 92 8.19 13.92 7.56
C ASP A 92 7.43 12.74 6.95
N LYS A 93 6.10 12.73 7.07
CA LYS A 93 5.26 11.71 6.41
C LYS A 93 5.38 11.78 4.89
N LEU A 94 5.30 12.98 4.31
CA LEU A 94 5.41 13.18 2.86
C LEU A 94 6.81 12.78 2.35
N LEU A 95 7.87 13.28 2.97
CA LEU A 95 9.25 12.98 2.56
C LEU A 95 9.56 11.49 2.71
N THR A 96 9.14 10.87 3.82
CA THR A 96 9.30 9.41 4.01
C THR A 96 8.58 8.64 2.91
N TYR A 97 7.33 9.01 2.61
CA TYR A 97 6.54 8.35 1.56
C TYR A 97 7.15 8.52 0.17
N PHE A 98 7.61 9.71 -0.18
CA PHE A 98 8.25 9.98 -1.46
C PHE A 98 9.57 9.22 -1.62
N ASN A 99 10.38 9.15 -0.55
CA ASN A 99 11.60 8.35 -0.54
C ASN A 99 11.31 6.86 -0.73
N LEU A 100 10.26 6.33 -0.12
CA LEU A 100 9.80 4.96 -0.34
C LEU A 100 9.40 4.69 -1.79
N LEU A 101 8.65 5.62 -2.41
CA LEU A 101 8.28 5.50 -3.82
C LEU A 101 9.50 5.58 -4.74
N SER A 102 10.41 6.52 -4.48
CA SER A 102 11.66 6.69 -5.22
C SER A 102 12.52 5.43 -5.18
N THR A 103 12.69 4.84 -3.99
CA THR A 103 13.44 3.59 -3.80
C THR A 103 12.78 2.43 -4.52
N ARG A 104 11.46 2.26 -4.42
CA ARG A 104 10.72 1.19 -5.11
C ARG A 104 10.76 1.32 -6.63
N LYS A 105 10.75 2.53 -7.14
CA LYS A 105 10.79 2.82 -8.59
C LYS A 105 12.22 2.91 -9.13
N LEU A 106 13.24 2.89 -8.26
CA LEU A 106 14.65 3.15 -8.60
C LEU A 106 14.81 4.46 -9.39
N SER A 107 14.01 5.47 -9.04
CA SER A 107 13.96 6.75 -9.72
C SER A 107 13.57 7.86 -8.78
N LYS A 108 14.23 9.01 -8.85
CA LYS A 108 13.83 10.22 -8.13
C LYS A 108 12.54 10.83 -8.67
N THR A 109 12.11 10.43 -9.87
CA THR A 109 10.87 10.88 -10.51
C THR A 109 9.86 9.75 -10.55
N PHE A 110 8.65 9.99 -10.02
CA PHE A 110 7.59 8.99 -9.94
C PHE A 110 6.22 9.66 -10.01
N SER A 111 5.22 8.89 -10.45
CA SER A 111 3.81 9.27 -10.34
C SER A 111 3.20 8.64 -9.10
N LEU A 112 2.30 9.37 -8.44
CA LEU A 112 1.54 8.83 -7.33
C LEU A 112 0.62 7.72 -7.81
N PRO A 113 0.48 6.63 -7.03
CA PRO A 113 -0.40 5.52 -7.38
C PRO A 113 -1.89 5.83 -7.13
N PHE A 114 -2.20 6.97 -6.54
CA PHE A 114 -3.56 7.42 -6.21
C PHE A 114 -3.67 8.95 -6.24
N SER A 115 -4.90 9.44 -6.05
CA SER A 115 -5.18 10.88 -6.00
C SER A 115 -4.55 11.54 -4.76
N LEU A 116 -4.42 12.87 -4.76
CA LEU A 116 -3.97 13.61 -3.58
C LEU A 116 -4.95 13.50 -2.40
N THR A 117 -6.24 13.26 -2.66
CA THR A 117 -7.22 12.98 -1.62
C THR A 117 -6.93 11.63 -0.97
N ASP A 118 -6.77 10.58 -1.79
CA ASP A 118 -6.42 9.24 -1.29
C ASP A 118 -5.04 9.25 -0.58
N LEU A 119 -4.10 10.12 -1.02
CA LEU A 119 -2.81 10.28 -0.32
C LEU A 119 -2.99 10.86 1.08
N ALA A 120 -3.85 11.86 1.25
CA ALA A 120 -4.13 12.43 2.57
C ALA A 120 -4.75 11.38 3.49
N ASP A 121 -5.71 10.60 3.00
CA ASP A 121 -6.31 9.48 3.72
C ASP A 121 -5.27 8.40 4.05
N TYR A 122 -4.41 8.07 3.07
CA TYR A 122 -3.31 7.14 3.27
C TYR A 122 -2.31 7.63 4.32
N LEU A 123 -1.97 8.90 4.38
CA LEU A 123 -1.06 9.48 5.39
C LEU A 123 -1.76 9.79 6.73
N SER A 124 -3.08 9.63 6.80
CA SER A 124 -3.92 10.00 7.95
C SER A 124 -3.64 11.45 8.37
N VAL A 125 -3.85 12.38 7.42
CA VAL A 125 -3.65 13.83 7.61
C VAL A 125 -4.79 14.61 6.95
N ASP A 126 -5.03 15.85 7.44
CA ASP A 126 -5.94 16.76 6.76
C ASP A 126 -5.41 17.12 5.36
N ARG A 127 -6.30 17.01 4.35
CA ARG A 127 -5.94 17.26 2.96
C ARG A 127 -5.46 18.70 2.73
N SER A 128 -6.11 19.68 3.35
CA SER A 128 -5.75 21.10 3.17
C SER A 128 -4.39 21.40 3.79
N ALA A 129 -4.11 20.82 4.97
CA ALA A 129 -2.81 20.93 5.62
C ALA A 129 -1.71 20.25 4.80
N MET A 130 -1.99 19.06 4.23
CA MET A 130 -1.07 18.37 3.35
C MET A 130 -0.75 19.18 2.09
N MET A 131 -1.76 19.81 1.47
CA MET A 131 -1.56 20.63 0.28
C MET A 131 -0.69 21.85 0.56
N ARG A 132 -0.85 22.49 1.72
CA ARG A 132 0.03 23.59 2.14
C ARG A 132 1.47 23.13 2.30
N GLU A 133 1.66 21.99 2.95
CA GLU A 133 3.02 21.44 3.15
C GLU A 133 3.68 21.02 1.82
N LEU A 134 2.91 20.48 0.88
CA LEU A 134 3.40 20.21 -0.47
C LEU A 134 3.86 21.49 -1.20
N SER A 135 3.17 22.61 -1.01
CA SER A 135 3.58 23.91 -1.57
C SER A 135 4.89 24.39 -0.94
N HIS A 136 5.02 24.31 0.39
CA HIS A 136 6.25 24.65 1.10
C HIS A 136 7.44 23.79 0.63
N LEU A 137 7.26 22.47 0.55
CA LEU A 137 8.32 21.57 0.05
C LEU A 137 8.77 21.91 -1.38
N LYS A 138 7.84 22.36 -2.22
CA LYS A 138 8.13 22.82 -3.58
C LYS A 138 8.89 24.15 -3.58
N GLU A 139 8.44 25.13 -2.77
CA GLU A 139 9.07 26.46 -2.66
C GLU A 139 10.48 26.37 -2.08
N GLU A 140 10.70 25.47 -1.14
CA GLU A 140 12.01 25.20 -0.55
C GLU A 140 12.92 24.35 -1.44
N GLY A 141 12.44 23.87 -2.59
CA GLY A 141 13.24 23.10 -3.53
C GLY A 141 13.49 21.64 -3.15
N PHE A 142 12.72 21.06 -2.22
CA PHE A 142 12.82 19.63 -1.89
C PHE A 142 12.19 18.74 -2.97
N ILE A 143 11.10 19.23 -3.57
CA ILE A 143 10.36 18.50 -4.59
C ILE A 143 9.98 19.40 -5.77
N GLU A 144 9.84 18.79 -6.93
CA GLU A 144 9.16 19.38 -8.09
C GLU A 144 7.88 18.58 -8.37
N LYS A 145 6.80 19.27 -8.77
CA LYS A 145 5.53 18.65 -9.14
C LYS A 145 5.07 19.13 -10.51
N LYS A 146 4.85 18.18 -11.44
CA LYS A 146 4.26 18.40 -12.77
C LYS A 146 3.07 17.47 -12.95
N GLY A 147 1.85 18.02 -12.88
CA GLY A 147 0.62 17.20 -12.90
C GLY A 147 0.60 16.23 -11.71
N ASN A 148 0.56 14.92 -12.00
CA ASN A 148 0.60 13.84 -10.99
C ASN A 148 2.00 13.25 -10.78
N THR A 149 3.02 13.83 -11.40
CA THR A 149 4.41 13.39 -11.30
C THR A 149 5.17 14.25 -10.31
N PHE A 150 5.95 13.62 -9.46
CA PHE A 150 6.80 14.23 -8.44
C PHE A 150 8.25 13.86 -8.71
N THR A 151 9.16 14.81 -8.44
CA THR A 151 10.61 14.61 -8.49
C THR A 151 11.22 15.06 -7.19
N ILE A 152 12.02 14.24 -6.55
CA ILE A 152 12.81 14.61 -5.36
C ILE A 152 14.08 15.31 -5.86
N LEU A 153 14.28 16.57 -5.44
CA LEU A 153 15.40 17.41 -5.87
C LEU A 153 16.58 17.34 -4.88
N SER A 154 16.28 17.35 -3.59
CA SER A 154 17.27 17.21 -2.52
C SER A 154 16.90 16.05 -1.60
N SER A 155 17.87 15.28 -1.21
CA SER A 155 17.80 14.25 -0.19
C SER A 155 18.58 14.67 1.02
#